data_292bfc52d46e56b78eb4bf7f2401123d
#
_entry.id   292bfc52d46e56b78eb4bf7f2401123d
#
_cell.length_a   1.000
_cell.length_b   1.000
_cell.length_c   1.000
_cell.angle_alpha   90.00
_cell.angle_beta   90.00
_cell.angle_gamma   90.00
#
_symmetry.space_group_name_H-M   'P 1'
#
loop_
_entity.id
_entity.type
_entity.pdbx_description
1 polymer ?
#
loop_
_entity_poly.entity_id
_entity_poly.type
_entity_poly.pdbx_seq_one_letter_code
_entity_poly.pdbx_strand_id
1 'polypeptide(L)'
;MLYISLDRSAKRTYTKQIYYAVRQKILRGELAAGEVLPPYRELSRELGVSKNTVLAAYDLLVADGVLRSAMGSGFYVEEGVKRRTARPLVRQRQASALFDLVIPEGVINFDNGQPALELFPRAKWNKAVSAAMLDIPAAALGYDTPQGRPELRQALCGYLLKNQGICCTPEQILITSGAKQAISLAAECLLGQGGEAWIEDPAPALLRQLLAYHTERVRAFPVDELGIDAANLPADGKPALMVISPARQFPTGAVMPMKRRLALIEFAEQADAYILEDNFECEFNYDVPPAASLLELAPERVISVGTFSKVLYPSVRLGYMIAPPELLPSLCEHKRLSDHHTNPVYQLALASFLSDGTLEKHIRRMKREYHARRDHLIACLRGQFGGSVVISGGASGMNLIAAFDGVQFTDEKIRELIRCGVYAAPVERQGRRTNELILRYAGLTKEELTLGAERLRAGIRPQGNLG
;
A
#
# COMPACT_ATOMS: atom_id res chain seq x y z
N MET A 1 -25.18 -12.00 49.39
CA MET A 1 -25.80 -10.70 49.09
C MET A 1 -25.29 -10.23 47.74
N LEU A 2 -26.21 -9.98 46.78
CA LEU A 2 -25.83 -9.61 45.41
C LEU A 2 -25.58 -8.11 45.34
N TYR A 3 -24.36 -7.63 45.54
CA TYR A 3 -24.02 -6.21 45.51
C TYR A 3 -24.10 -5.65 44.10
N ILE A 4 -25.11 -4.86 43.75
CA ILE A 4 -25.29 -4.16 42.49
C ILE A 4 -25.43 -2.67 42.79
N SER A 5 -24.57 -1.84 42.19
CA SER A 5 -24.70 -0.40 42.22
C SER A 5 -25.39 0.09 40.95
N LEU A 6 -26.47 0.84 41.08
CA LEU A 6 -27.20 1.45 39.95
C LEU A 6 -26.81 2.91 39.81
N ASP A 7 -26.38 3.29 38.60
CA ASP A 7 -26.11 4.66 38.24
C ASP A 7 -27.40 5.31 37.73
N ARG A 8 -27.94 6.26 38.53
CA ARG A 8 -29.17 7.01 38.21
C ARG A 8 -28.95 8.08 37.12
N SER A 9 -27.70 8.41 36.81
CA SER A 9 -27.33 9.39 35.77
C SER A 9 -27.06 8.77 34.41
N ALA A 10 -26.89 7.45 34.36
CA ALA A 10 -26.57 6.75 33.15
C ALA A 10 -27.73 6.72 32.13
N LYS A 11 -27.43 6.86 30.86
CA LYS A 11 -28.42 6.71 29.76
C LYS A 11 -29.00 5.28 29.63
N ARG A 12 -28.49 4.31 30.39
CA ARG A 12 -28.95 2.91 30.35
C ARG A 12 -30.07 2.68 31.33
N THR A 13 -31.13 1.98 30.91
CA THR A 13 -32.23 1.59 31.77
C THR A 13 -31.74 0.72 32.94
N TYR A 14 -32.41 0.77 34.07
CA TYR A 14 -32.08 -0.06 35.25
C TYR A 14 -32.12 -1.54 34.93
N THR A 15 -33.06 -2.01 34.10
CA THR A 15 -33.12 -3.39 33.60
C THR A 15 -31.79 -3.82 32.97
N LYS A 16 -31.24 -2.97 32.06
CA LYS A 16 -29.95 -3.27 31.43
C LYS A 16 -28.78 -3.21 32.41
N GLN A 17 -28.80 -2.27 33.36
CA GLN A 17 -27.76 -2.18 34.37
C GLN A 17 -27.70 -3.43 35.23
N ILE A 18 -28.87 -3.92 35.73
CA ILE A 18 -29.00 -5.14 36.51
C ILE A 18 -28.55 -6.36 35.69
N TYR A 19 -29.04 -6.49 34.45
CA TYR A 19 -28.64 -7.55 33.54
C TYR A 19 -27.12 -7.63 33.39
N TYR A 20 -26.45 -6.50 33.04
CA TYR A 20 -25.00 -6.49 32.87
C TYR A 20 -24.24 -6.77 34.17
N ALA A 21 -24.68 -6.25 35.29
CA ALA A 21 -24.05 -6.45 36.57
C ALA A 21 -24.08 -7.94 37.00
N VAL A 22 -25.25 -8.58 36.93
CA VAL A 22 -25.39 -10.00 37.24
C VAL A 22 -24.59 -10.87 36.28
N ARG A 23 -24.71 -10.60 34.96
CA ARG A 23 -23.98 -11.33 33.93
C ARG A 23 -22.46 -11.27 34.14
N GLN A 24 -21.92 -10.09 34.47
CA GLN A 24 -20.50 -9.92 34.77
C GLN A 24 -20.05 -10.70 35.99
N LYS A 25 -20.84 -10.72 37.03
CA LYS A 25 -20.54 -11.50 38.26
C LYS A 25 -20.49 -13.01 38.01
N ILE A 26 -21.43 -13.52 37.21
CA ILE A 26 -21.44 -14.94 36.79
C ILE A 26 -20.21 -15.25 35.93
N LEU A 27 -19.92 -14.42 34.92
CA LEU A 27 -18.78 -14.62 34.03
C LEU A 27 -17.42 -14.51 34.76
N ARG A 28 -17.35 -13.75 35.85
CA ARG A 28 -16.14 -13.65 36.69
C ARG A 28 -16.03 -14.79 37.72
N GLY A 29 -17.07 -15.61 37.85
CA GLY A 29 -17.11 -16.69 38.83
C GLY A 29 -17.42 -16.20 40.26
N GLU A 30 -17.91 -14.96 40.41
CA GLU A 30 -18.38 -14.41 41.70
C GLU A 30 -19.72 -15.03 42.12
N LEU A 31 -20.46 -15.59 41.15
CA LEU A 31 -21.64 -16.40 41.34
C LEU A 31 -21.36 -17.78 40.74
N ALA A 32 -21.52 -18.84 41.56
CA ALA A 32 -21.21 -20.20 41.14
C ALA A 32 -22.33 -20.82 40.29
N ALA A 33 -21.98 -21.80 39.44
CA ALA A 33 -22.97 -22.58 38.72
C ALA A 33 -23.93 -23.28 39.70
N GLY A 34 -25.23 -23.22 39.44
CA GLY A 34 -26.28 -23.72 40.32
C GLY A 34 -26.63 -22.81 41.48
N GLU A 35 -25.92 -21.69 41.67
CA GLU A 35 -26.22 -20.74 42.76
C GLU A 35 -27.57 -20.07 42.50
N VAL A 36 -28.37 -19.93 43.59
CA VAL A 36 -29.69 -19.30 43.55
C VAL A 36 -29.56 -17.80 43.63
N LEU A 37 -30.18 -17.07 42.69
CA LEU A 37 -30.24 -15.62 42.78
C LEU A 37 -31.30 -15.20 43.80
N PRO A 38 -31.13 -13.98 44.41
CA PRO A 38 -32.16 -13.43 45.30
C PRO A 38 -33.50 -13.33 44.57
N PRO A 39 -34.62 -13.60 45.29
CA PRO A 39 -35.95 -13.40 44.73
C PRO A 39 -36.11 -11.95 44.16
N TYR A 40 -36.64 -11.82 42.94
CA TYR A 40 -36.78 -10.52 42.28
C TYR A 40 -37.50 -9.47 43.13
N ARG A 41 -38.40 -9.94 44.08
CA ARG A 41 -39.10 -9.04 45.01
C ARG A 41 -38.17 -8.49 46.10
N GLU A 42 -37.19 -9.26 46.51
CA GLU A 42 -36.18 -8.86 47.50
C GLU A 42 -35.15 -7.94 46.89
N LEU A 43 -34.58 -8.32 45.73
CA LEU A 43 -33.63 -7.51 45.01
C LEU A 43 -34.24 -6.17 44.54
N SER A 44 -35.54 -6.15 44.21
CA SER A 44 -36.22 -4.89 43.84
C SER A 44 -36.31 -3.92 45.01
N ARG A 45 -36.50 -4.39 46.24
CA ARG A 45 -36.48 -3.56 47.48
C ARG A 45 -35.07 -3.07 47.79
N GLU A 46 -34.06 -3.96 47.67
CA GLU A 46 -32.66 -3.60 47.92
C GLU A 46 -32.16 -2.52 46.95
N LEU A 47 -32.49 -2.62 45.66
CA LEU A 47 -32.05 -1.68 44.60
C LEU A 47 -32.96 -0.44 44.48
N GLY A 48 -34.11 -0.38 45.15
CA GLY A 48 -35.05 0.74 45.06
C GLY A 48 -35.67 0.88 43.66
N VAL A 49 -35.93 -0.25 42.96
CA VAL A 49 -36.54 -0.26 41.60
C VAL A 49 -37.84 -1.09 41.61
N SER A 50 -38.59 -1.00 40.49
CA SER A 50 -39.82 -1.81 40.36
C SER A 50 -39.53 -3.30 40.27
N LYS A 51 -40.48 -4.16 40.76
CA LYS A 51 -40.39 -5.61 40.64
C LYS A 51 -40.26 -6.06 39.16
N ASN A 52 -40.96 -5.38 38.25
CA ASN A 52 -40.93 -5.67 36.80
C ASN A 52 -39.56 -5.36 36.20
N THR A 53 -38.83 -4.35 36.73
CA THR A 53 -37.47 -4.03 36.28
C THR A 53 -36.49 -5.14 36.55
N VAL A 54 -36.54 -5.76 37.75
CA VAL A 54 -35.68 -6.86 38.11
C VAL A 54 -36.08 -8.14 37.38
N LEU A 55 -37.39 -8.40 37.29
CA LEU A 55 -37.91 -9.56 36.58
C LEU A 55 -37.49 -9.53 35.10
N ALA A 56 -37.68 -8.40 34.42
CA ALA A 56 -37.26 -8.22 33.05
C ALA A 56 -35.73 -8.39 32.86
N ALA A 57 -34.91 -8.04 33.85
CA ALA A 57 -33.47 -8.28 33.83
C ALA A 57 -33.15 -9.79 33.96
N TYR A 58 -33.88 -10.48 34.82
CA TYR A 58 -33.73 -11.92 34.98
C TYR A 58 -34.19 -12.70 33.76
N ASP A 59 -35.31 -12.28 33.14
CA ASP A 59 -35.82 -12.86 31.91
C ASP A 59 -34.81 -12.72 30.77
N LEU A 60 -34.13 -11.54 30.66
CA LEU A 60 -33.05 -11.34 29.71
C LEU A 60 -31.86 -12.28 29.98
N LEU A 61 -31.52 -12.52 31.24
CA LEU A 61 -30.44 -13.44 31.62
C LEU A 61 -30.81 -14.91 31.32
N VAL A 62 -32.10 -15.27 31.47
CA VAL A 62 -32.60 -16.58 31.05
C VAL A 62 -32.56 -16.73 29.53
N ALA A 63 -33.01 -15.71 28.79
CA ALA A 63 -32.94 -15.68 27.34
C ALA A 63 -31.49 -15.74 26.80
N ASP A 64 -30.51 -15.17 27.54
CA ASP A 64 -29.07 -15.23 27.23
C ASP A 64 -28.43 -16.59 27.67
N GLY A 65 -29.23 -17.49 28.26
CA GLY A 65 -28.75 -18.81 28.74
C GLY A 65 -27.78 -18.72 29.92
N VAL A 66 -27.75 -17.61 30.63
CA VAL A 66 -26.88 -17.37 31.80
C VAL A 66 -27.56 -17.77 33.10
N LEU A 67 -28.89 -17.69 33.12
CA LEU A 67 -29.75 -18.18 34.20
C LEU A 67 -30.75 -19.22 33.66
N ARG A 68 -31.22 -20.08 34.54
CA ARG A 68 -32.39 -20.94 34.34
C ARG A 68 -33.44 -20.60 35.37
N SER A 69 -34.70 -20.66 34.98
CA SER A 69 -35.83 -20.56 35.91
C SER A 69 -36.40 -21.93 36.23
N ALA A 70 -36.74 -22.15 37.50
CA ALA A 70 -37.45 -23.37 37.93
C ALA A 70 -38.77 -22.97 38.57
N MET A 71 -39.87 -23.53 38.08
CA MET A 71 -41.23 -23.22 38.55
C MET A 71 -41.32 -23.41 40.07
N GLY A 72 -41.67 -22.33 40.78
CA GLY A 72 -41.79 -22.32 42.24
C GLY A 72 -40.49 -22.23 43.03
N SER A 73 -39.31 -22.33 42.42
CA SER A 73 -38.02 -22.41 43.10
C SER A 73 -37.07 -21.25 42.87
N GLY A 74 -37.35 -20.36 41.88
CA GLY A 74 -36.55 -19.16 41.62
C GLY A 74 -35.65 -19.19 40.37
N PHE A 75 -34.60 -18.35 40.36
CA PHE A 75 -33.64 -18.25 39.29
C PHE A 75 -32.26 -18.76 39.72
N TYR A 76 -31.61 -19.54 38.89
CA TYR A 76 -30.35 -20.21 39.16
C TYR A 76 -29.33 -19.92 38.08
N VAL A 77 -28.05 -19.80 38.44
CA VAL A 77 -26.96 -19.72 37.49
C VAL A 77 -26.89 -21.01 36.68
N GLU A 78 -26.86 -20.90 35.34
CA GLU A 78 -26.81 -22.04 34.43
C GLU A 78 -25.48 -22.80 34.56
N GLU A 79 -25.52 -24.13 34.42
CA GLU A 79 -24.32 -24.96 34.46
C GLU A 79 -23.45 -24.74 33.19
N GLY A 80 -22.13 -24.72 33.36
CA GLY A 80 -21.18 -24.55 32.22
C GLY A 80 -20.90 -23.10 31.81
N VAL A 81 -21.61 -22.11 32.37
CA VAL A 81 -21.33 -20.69 32.12
C VAL A 81 -20.09 -20.26 32.91
N LYS A 82 -18.91 -20.55 32.37
CA LYS A 82 -17.63 -20.05 32.92
C LYS A 82 -16.90 -19.22 31.87
N ARG A 83 -16.42 -18.06 32.27
CA ARG A 83 -15.45 -17.33 31.46
C ARG A 83 -14.19 -18.18 31.35
N ARG A 84 -13.94 -18.77 30.19
CA ARG A 84 -12.55 -19.09 29.85
C ARG A 84 -11.78 -17.78 29.99
N THR A 85 -10.82 -17.71 30.90
CA THR A 85 -9.84 -16.63 30.93
C THR A 85 -9.25 -16.58 29.53
N ALA A 86 -9.73 -15.63 28.72
CA ALA A 86 -9.12 -15.35 27.45
C ALA A 86 -7.69 -14.95 27.76
N ARG A 87 -6.75 -15.84 27.51
CA ARG A 87 -5.35 -15.42 27.37
C ARG A 87 -5.37 -14.28 26.35
N PRO A 88 -4.75 -13.12 26.64
CA PRO A 88 -4.62 -12.07 25.63
C PRO A 88 -4.03 -12.72 24.38
N LEU A 89 -4.73 -12.65 23.26
CA LEU A 89 -4.22 -13.06 21.94
C LEU A 89 -3.16 -12.07 21.45
N VAL A 90 -2.36 -11.55 22.35
CA VAL A 90 -1.14 -10.83 22.00
C VAL A 90 -0.04 -11.88 21.88
N ARG A 91 -0.08 -12.69 20.83
CA ARG A 91 1.17 -13.13 20.23
C ARG A 91 1.76 -11.85 19.63
N GLN A 92 2.77 -11.30 20.26
CA GLN A 92 3.74 -10.46 19.58
C GLN A 92 4.32 -11.33 18.44
N ARG A 93 3.66 -11.29 17.26
CA ARG A 93 4.40 -11.58 16.05
C ARG A 93 5.47 -10.49 16.03
N GLN A 94 6.73 -10.89 16.00
CA GLN A 94 7.79 -9.99 15.57
C GLN A 94 7.31 -9.40 14.26
N ALA A 95 6.92 -8.11 14.29
CA ALA A 95 6.66 -7.36 13.10
C ALA A 95 7.91 -7.48 12.23
N SER A 96 7.76 -7.70 10.93
CA SER A 96 8.93 -7.78 10.06
C SER A 96 9.71 -6.48 10.21
N ALA A 97 11.01 -6.57 10.38
CA ALA A 97 11.90 -5.44 10.68
C ALA A 97 11.78 -4.22 9.72
N LEU A 98 11.09 -4.39 8.59
CA LEU A 98 10.83 -3.34 7.60
C LEU A 98 9.72 -2.33 7.98
N PHE A 99 8.86 -2.66 8.97
CA PHE A 99 7.85 -1.73 9.47
C PHE A 99 8.26 -1.05 10.79
N ASP A 100 9.41 -1.40 11.36
CA ASP A 100 9.82 -0.96 12.70
C ASP A 100 10.66 0.32 12.69
N LEU A 101 11.05 0.85 11.51
CA LEU A 101 11.75 2.12 11.45
C LEU A 101 10.75 3.28 11.53
N VAL A 102 10.36 3.61 12.75
CA VAL A 102 9.59 4.84 13.02
C VAL A 102 10.53 6.02 12.82
N ILE A 103 10.32 6.77 11.73
CA ILE A 103 11.06 8.02 11.50
C ILE A 103 10.55 9.07 12.48
N PRO A 104 11.38 9.60 13.40
CA PRO A 104 10.95 10.59 14.36
C PRO A 104 10.43 11.88 13.70
N GLU A 105 9.54 12.58 14.37
CA GLU A 105 9.08 13.90 13.93
C GLU A 105 10.26 14.87 13.81
N GLY A 106 10.26 15.71 12.77
CA GLY A 106 11.35 16.67 12.50
C GLY A 106 12.55 16.11 11.76
N VAL A 107 12.59 14.80 11.48
CA VAL A 107 13.58 14.18 10.59
C VAL A 107 13.18 14.41 9.13
N ILE A 108 14.08 14.95 8.31
CA ILE A 108 13.90 15.05 6.86
C ILE A 108 13.96 13.64 6.27
N ASN A 109 12.84 13.19 5.71
CA ASN A 109 12.71 11.82 5.21
C ASN A 109 12.78 11.78 3.68
N PHE A 110 13.94 11.45 3.14
CA PHE A 110 14.14 11.24 1.70
C PHE A 110 13.56 9.91 1.17
N ASP A 111 13.12 9.01 2.03
CA ASP A 111 12.42 7.78 1.59
C ASP A 111 10.89 7.94 1.53
N ASN A 112 10.39 9.17 1.72
CA ASN A 112 8.99 9.47 1.56
C ASN A 112 8.60 9.45 0.07
N GLY A 113 8.11 8.31 -0.40
CA GLY A 113 7.68 8.13 -1.80
C GLY A 113 6.35 8.82 -2.17
N GLN A 114 5.95 9.85 -1.44
CA GLN A 114 4.73 10.61 -1.70
C GLN A 114 4.95 11.66 -2.79
N PRO A 115 3.92 11.98 -3.59
CA PRO A 115 3.93 13.16 -4.45
C PRO A 115 3.82 14.44 -3.59
N ALA A 116 4.01 15.60 -4.22
CA ALA A 116 3.77 16.92 -3.61
C ALA A 116 2.26 17.12 -3.36
N LEU A 117 1.79 16.68 -2.19
CA LEU A 117 0.37 16.67 -1.82
C LEU A 117 -0.23 18.09 -1.74
N GLU A 118 0.60 19.10 -1.49
CA GLU A 118 0.21 20.51 -1.48
C GLU A 118 -0.15 21.04 -2.89
N LEU A 119 0.35 20.41 -3.94
CA LEU A 119 0.04 20.77 -5.33
C LEU A 119 -1.25 20.12 -5.83
N PHE A 120 -1.77 19.14 -5.11
CA PHE A 120 -2.97 18.40 -5.51
C PHE A 120 -4.20 19.32 -5.60
N PRO A 121 -4.97 19.32 -6.70
CA PRO A 121 -6.08 20.24 -6.91
C PRO A 121 -7.35 19.79 -6.15
N ARG A 122 -7.30 19.84 -4.81
CA ARG A 122 -8.34 19.32 -3.90
C ARG A 122 -9.75 19.80 -4.23
N ALA A 123 -9.91 21.10 -4.55
CA ALA A 123 -11.22 21.66 -4.85
C ALA A 123 -11.84 21.05 -6.12
N LYS A 124 -11.03 20.87 -7.17
CA LYS A 124 -11.49 20.23 -8.42
C LYS A 124 -11.81 18.76 -8.20
N TRP A 125 -10.95 18.05 -7.45
CA TRP A 125 -11.19 16.65 -7.12
C TRP A 125 -12.47 16.47 -6.30
N ASN A 126 -12.66 17.30 -5.27
CA ASN A 126 -13.89 17.26 -4.46
C ASN A 126 -15.15 17.51 -5.32
N LYS A 127 -15.07 18.46 -6.26
CA LYS A 127 -16.16 18.70 -7.22
C LYS A 127 -16.46 17.46 -8.07
N ALA A 128 -15.43 16.81 -8.60
CA ALA A 128 -15.58 15.59 -9.41
C ALA A 128 -16.15 14.42 -8.60
N VAL A 129 -15.68 14.21 -7.37
CA VAL A 129 -16.20 13.17 -6.47
C VAL A 129 -17.66 13.45 -6.08
N SER A 130 -18.00 14.71 -5.78
CA SER A 130 -19.38 15.09 -5.44
C SER A 130 -20.32 14.90 -6.62
N ALA A 131 -19.92 15.29 -7.82
CA ALA A 131 -20.69 15.05 -9.03
C ALA A 131 -20.87 13.55 -9.29
N ALA A 132 -19.79 12.78 -9.22
CA ALA A 132 -19.85 11.32 -9.37
C ALA A 132 -20.82 10.66 -8.36
N MET A 133 -20.84 11.13 -7.11
CA MET A 133 -21.73 10.58 -6.08
C MET A 133 -23.21 10.95 -6.31
N LEU A 134 -23.47 12.11 -6.91
CA LEU A 134 -24.84 12.54 -7.23
C LEU A 134 -25.38 11.84 -8.48
N ASP A 135 -24.52 11.63 -9.47
CA ASP A 135 -24.92 11.12 -10.79
C ASP A 135 -24.85 9.59 -10.89
N ILE A 136 -24.21 8.91 -9.93
CA ILE A 136 -24.06 7.46 -9.96
C ILE A 136 -25.43 6.76 -9.91
N PRO A 137 -25.73 5.81 -10.84
CA PRO A 137 -26.96 5.05 -10.76
C PRO A 137 -27.06 4.24 -9.44
N ALA A 138 -28.23 4.15 -8.85
CA ALA A 138 -28.45 3.41 -7.59
C ALA A 138 -27.94 1.96 -7.66
N ALA A 139 -28.05 1.29 -8.80
CA ALA A 139 -27.52 -0.05 -9.01
C ALA A 139 -25.99 -0.12 -8.87
N ALA A 140 -25.26 0.95 -9.21
CA ALA A 140 -23.80 1.02 -9.10
C ALA A 140 -23.30 1.40 -7.69
N LEU A 141 -24.21 1.71 -6.76
CA LEU A 141 -23.94 1.78 -5.32
C LEU A 141 -23.90 0.40 -4.66
N GLY A 142 -24.38 -0.64 -5.37
CA GLY A 142 -24.23 -2.04 -4.97
C GLY A 142 -22.88 -2.62 -5.35
N TYR A 143 -22.82 -3.96 -5.48
CA TYR A 143 -21.65 -4.64 -6.02
C TYR A 143 -21.52 -4.37 -7.52
N ASP A 144 -20.34 -3.93 -7.94
CA ASP A 144 -20.02 -3.60 -9.33
C ASP A 144 -19.13 -4.69 -9.97
N THR A 145 -18.80 -4.52 -11.24
CA THR A 145 -17.95 -5.46 -11.96
C THR A 145 -16.52 -5.46 -11.40
N PRO A 146 -15.90 -6.61 -11.21
CA PRO A 146 -14.49 -6.70 -10.79
C PRO A 146 -13.54 -5.97 -11.73
N GLN A 147 -13.83 -5.96 -13.02
CA GLN A 147 -13.00 -5.30 -14.02
C GLN A 147 -12.95 -3.77 -13.86
N GLY A 148 -13.95 -3.19 -13.20
CA GLY A 148 -14.06 -1.74 -12.97
C GLY A 148 -14.94 -1.05 -14.00
N ARG A 149 -15.27 0.19 -13.70
CA ARG A 149 -16.27 1.00 -14.45
C ARG A 149 -15.86 1.20 -15.90
N PRO A 150 -16.78 0.95 -16.84
CA PRO A 150 -16.50 1.13 -18.28
C PRO A 150 -16.16 2.59 -18.62
N GLU A 151 -16.72 3.56 -17.92
CA GLU A 151 -16.43 4.98 -18.12
C GLU A 151 -14.94 5.29 -17.84
N LEU A 152 -14.38 4.72 -16.78
CA LEU A 152 -12.96 4.90 -16.48
C LEU A 152 -12.07 4.15 -17.46
N ARG A 153 -12.43 2.92 -17.82
CA ARG A 153 -11.66 2.12 -18.79
C ARG A 153 -11.61 2.80 -20.17
N GLN A 154 -12.73 3.35 -20.62
CA GLN A 154 -12.79 4.14 -21.86
C GLN A 154 -11.95 5.42 -21.80
N ALA A 155 -12.03 6.18 -20.70
CA ALA A 155 -11.23 7.39 -20.50
C ALA A 155 -9.72 7.08 -20.44
N LEU A 156 -9.35 5.93 -19.85
CA LEU A 156 -7.96 5.45 -19.80
C LEU A 156 -7.41 5.15 -21.18
N CYS A 157 -8.15 4.50 -22.07
CA CYS A 157 -7.68 4.24 -23.45
C CYS A 157 -7.25 5.55 -24.14
N GLY A 158 -8.06 6.61 -24.03
CA GLY A 158 -7.72 7.92 -24.60
C GLY A 158 -6.50 8.57 -23.95
N TYR A 159 -6.39 8.47 -22.63
CA TYR A 159 -5.26 8.98 -21.87
C TYR A 159 -3.94 8.25 -22.21
N LEU A 160 -3.97 6.94 -22.29
CA LEU A 160 -2.81 6.09 -22.56
C LEU A 160 -2.31 6.29 -23.98
N LEU A 161 -3.21 6.32 -24.96
CA LEU A 161 -2.84 6.62 -26.35
C LEU A 161 -2.17 7.97 -26.48
N LYS A 162 -2.77 9.01 -25.89
CA LYS A 162 -2.28 10.39 -25.99
C LYS A 162 -0.95 10.65 -25.28
N ASN A 163 -0.77 10.06 -24.08
CA ASN A 163 0.34 10.43 -23.21
C ASN A 163 1.47 9.39 -23.17
N GLN A 164 1.19 8.14 -23.52
CA GLN A 164 2.17 7.03 -23.48
C GLN A 164 2.28 6.29 -24.81
N GLY A 165 1.44 6.62 -25.80
CA GLY A 165 1.39 5.95 -27.10
C GLY A 165 0.70 4.57 -27.06
N ILE A 166 0.27 4.09 -25.91
CA ILE A 166 -0.29 2.74 -25.74
C ILE A 166 -1.68 2.67 -26.37
N CYS A 167 -1.83 1.79 -27.37
CA CYS A 167 -3.10 1.47 -28.00
C CYS A 167 -3.71 0.23 -27.32
N CYS A 168 -4.84 0.39 -26.65
CA CYS A 168 -5.57 -0.72 -26.00
C CYS A 168 -7.07 -0.50 -26.07
N THR A 169 -7.86 -1.58 -25.85
CA THR A 169 -9.31 -1.50 -25.74
C THR A 169 -9.77 -1.51 -24.27
N PRO A 170 -10.97 -0.98 -23.97
CA PRO A 170 -11.49 -1.00 -22.59
C PRO A 170 -11.58 -2.41 -22.00
N GLU A 171 -11.78 -3.44 -22.85
CA GLU A 171 -11.87 -4.84 -22.44
C GLU A 171 -10.54 -5.39 -21.93
N GLN A 172 -9.39 -4.84 -22.37
CA GLN A 172 -8.05 -5.23 -21.91
C GLN A 172 -7.67 -4.61 -20.57
N ILE A 173 -8.46 -3.63 -20.07
CA ILE A 173 -8.13 -2.89 -18.85
C ILE A 173 -8.86 -3.50 -17.65
N LEU A 174 -8.11 -3.75 -16.56
CA LEU A 174 -8.61 -4.09 -15.24
C LEU A 174 -8.24 -2.97 -14.25
N ILE A 175 -9.23 -2.37 -13.61
CA ILE A 175 -9.02 -1.34 -12.58
C ILE A 175 -8.64 -2.01 -11.26
N THR A 176 -7.60 -1.49 -10.61
CA THR A 176 -7.05 -2.05 -9.37
C THR A 176 -6.96 -1.00 -8.26
N SER A 177 -6.77 -1.46 -7.03
CA SER A 177 -6.51 -0.61 -5.87
C SER A 177 -5.05 -0.13 -5.80
N GLY A 178 -4.42 0.09 -6.96
CA GLY A 178 -3.03 0.50 -7.16
C GLY A 178 -2.13 -0.63 -7.65
N ALA A 179 -0.89 -0.29 -8.05
CA ALA A 179 0.07 -1.22 -8.66
C ALA A 179 0.34 -2.47 -7.81
N LYS A 180 0.38 -2.36 -6.47
CA LYS A 180 0.57 -3.54 -5.59
C LYS A 180 -0.48 -4.62 -5.80
N GLN A 181 -1.77 -4.23 -5.92
CA GLN A 181 -2.82 -5.19 -6.20
C GLN A 181 -2.67 -5.76 -7.61
N ALA A 182 -2.35 -4.92 -8.59
CA ALA A 182 -2.12 -5.38 -9.96
C ALA A 182 -1.01 -6.45 -10.02
N ILE A 183 0.13 -6.21 -9.37
CA ILE A 183 1.24 -7.17 -9.30
C ILE A 183 0.83 -8.45 -8.55
N SER A 184 0.08 -8.33 -7.43
CA SER A 184 -0.41 -9.49 -6.67
C SER A 184 -1.34 -10.36 -7.50
N LEU A 185 -2.29 -9.75 -8.22
CA LEU A 185 -3.23 -10.47 -9.11
C LEU A 185 -2.49 -11.20 -10.24
N ALA A 186 -1.49 -10.55 -10.86
CA ALA A 186 -0.66 -11.20 -11.87
C ALA A 186 0.15 -12.36 -11.28
N ALA A 187 0.70 -12.18 -10.08
CA ALA A 187 1.42 -13.23 -9.36
C ALA A 187 0.52 -14.42 -9.00
N GLU A 188 -0.69 -14.17 -8.49
CA GLU A 188 -1.68 -15.21 -8.21
C GLU A 188 -2.07 -15.99 -9.47
N CYS A 189 -2.28 -15.25 -10.58
CA CYS A 189 -2.68 -15.85 -11.86
C CYS A 189 -1.58 -16.71 -12.49
N LEU A 190 -0.32 -16.25 -12.45
CA LEU A 190 0.77 -16.84 -13.24
C LEU A 190 1.72 -17.72 -12.44
N LEU A 191 1.92 -17.46 -11.14
CA LEU A 191 2.87 -18.22 -10.32
C LEU A 191 2.28 -19.50 -9.73
N GLY A 192 0.95 -19.56 -9.59
CA GLY A 192 0.15 -20.73 -9.25
C GLY A 192 0.88 -21.80 -8.40
N GLN A 193 1.00 -23.02 -8.92
CA GLN A 193 1.61 -24.15 -8.24
C GLN A 193 3.14 -24.20 -8.42
N GLY A 194 3.86 -23.12 -8.04
CA GLY A 194 5.32 -23.13 -7.97
C GLY A 194 6.03 -22.52 -9.20
N GLY A 195 5.37 -21.60 -9.91
CA GLY A 195 5.99 -20.79 -10.94
C GLY A 195 7.15 -19.95 -10.39
N GLU A 196 8.17 -19.71 -11.22
CA GLU A 196 9.32 -18.87 -10.88
C GLU A 196 9.06 -17.42 -11.29
N ALA A 197 9.36 -16.47 -10.38
CA ALA A 197 9.31 -15.04 -10.65
C ALA A 197 10.72 -14.46 -10.77
N TRP A 198 10.95 -13.67 -11.82
CA TRP A 198 12.20 -12.95 -12.02
C TRP A 198 12.00 -11.44 -11.85
N ILE A 199 12.96 -10.80 -11.19
CA ILE A 199 12.96 -9.37 -10.93
C ILE A 199 14.32 -8.76 -11.23
N GLU A 200 14.34 -7.46 -11.37
CA GLU A 200 15.56 -6.65 -11.42
C GLU A 200 16.27 -6.60 -10.06
N ASP A 201 17.58 -6.35 -10.05
CA ASP A 201 18.38 -6.07 -8.85
C ASP A 201 19.30 -4.86 -9.08
N PRO A 202 19.10 -3.75 -8.37
CA PRO A 202 18.19 -3.54 -7.25
C PRO A 202 16.70 -3.43 -7.68
N ALA A 203 15.81 -3.75 -6.75
CA ALA A 203 14.38 -3.57 -6.87
C ALA A 203 13.77 -3.11 -5.54
N PRO A 204 12.54 -2.56 -5.54
CA PRO A 204 11.85 -2.24 -4.30
C PRO A 204 11.75 -3.46 -3.38
N ALA A 205 12.19 -3.35 -2.12
CA ALA A 205 12.11 -4.46 -1.15
C ALA A 205 10.69 -5.04 -1.02
N LEU A 206 9.69 -4.15 -1.12
CA LEU A 206 8.29 -4.54 -1.07
C LEU A 206 7.85 -5.40 -2.28
N LEU A 207 8.42 -5.18 -3.47
CA LEU A 207 8.16 -6.03 -4.65
C LEU A 207 8.65 -7.45 -4.39
N ARG A 208 9.88 -7.60 -3.90
CA ARG A 208 10.44 -8.91 -3.54
C ARG A 208 9.59 -9.64 -2.50
N GLN A 209 9.15 -8.92 -1.46
CA GLN A 209 8.28 -9.49 -0.42
C GLN A 209 6.90 -9.89 -0.97
N LEU A 210 6.31 -9.07 -1.83
CA LEU A 210 5.03 -9.35 -2.45
C LEU A 210 5.10 -10.62 -3.30
N LEU A 211 6.13 -10.78 -4.12
CA LEU A 211 6.31 -11.99 -4.92
C LEU A 211 6.65 -13.21 -4.06
N ALA A 212 7.46 -13.04 -3.01
CA ALA A 212 7.78 -14.10 -2.05
C ALA A 212 6.56 -14.60 -1.26
N TYR A 213 5.48 -13.82 -1.20
CA TYR A 213 4.22 -14.27 -0.63
C TYR A 213 3.50 -15.28 -1.53
N HIS A 214 3.72 -15.23 -2.85
CA HIS A 214 3.07 -16.09 -3.84
C HIS A 214 3.94 -17.27 -4.29
N THR A 215 5.28 -17.14 -4.22
CA THR A 215 6.21 -18.22 -4.59
C THR A 215 7.52 -18.12 -3.81
N GLU A 216 8.10 -19.27 -3.47
CA GLU A 216 9.47 -19.35 -2.91
C GLU A 216 10.56 -19.13 -3.97
N ARG A 217 10.21 -19.17 -5.25
CA ARG A 217 11.14 -19.09 -6.39
C ARG A 217 11.20 -17.67 -6.95
N VAL A 218 11.76 -16.75 -6.20
CA VAL A 218 12.02 -15.37 -6.67
C VAL A 218 13.51 -15.21 -6.93
N ARG A 219 13.87 -14.98 -8.21
CA ARG A 219 15.26 -14.71 -8.62
C ARG A 219 15.42 -13.26 -9.04
N ALA A 220 16.53 -12.66 -8.64
CA ALA A 220 16.87 -11.29 -8.97
C ALA A 220 18.11 -11.25 -9.88
N PHE A 221 18.05 -10.42 -10.90
CA PHE A 221 19.10 -10.28 -11.90
C PHE A 221 19.63 -8.85 -11.91
N PRO A 222 20.97 -8.69 -11.97
CA PRO A 222 21.57 -7.36 -11.89
C PRO A 222 21.17 -6.49 -13.10
N VAL A 223 20.98 -5.20 -12.82
CA VAL A 223 20.82 -4.18 -13.85
C VAL A 223 22.08 -3.33 -13.94
N ASP A 224 22.36 -2.88 -15.14
CA ASP A 224 23.38 -1.84 -15.41
C ASP A 224 22.71 -0.46 -15.68
N GLU A 225 23.44 0.46 -16.28
CA GLU A 225 22.99 1.80 -16.61
C GLU A 225 21.87 1.84 -17.67
N LEU A 226 21.65 0.70 -18.36
CA LEU A 226 20.63 0.53 -19.40
C LEU A 226 19.49 -0.42 -18.96
N GLY A 227 19.45 -0.82 -17.68
CA GLY A 227 18.48 -1.77 -17.14
C GLY A 227 18.96 -3.23 -17.24
N ILE A 228 18.03 -4.19 -17.13
CA ILE A 228 18.34 -5.61 -17.26
C ILE A 228 18.80 -5.94 -18.70
N ASP A 229 19.76 -6.86 -18.81
CA ASP A 229 20.22 -7.37 -20.11
C ASP A 229 19.81 -8.83 -20.27
N ALA A 230 19.02 -9.12 -21.30
CA ALA A 230 18.58 -10.47 -21.62
C ALA A 230 19.75 -11.44 -21.89
N ALA A 231 20.89 -10.94 -22.40
CA ALA A 231 22.09 -11.74 -22.61
C ALA A 231 22.69 -12.31 -21.31
N ASN A 232 22.39 -11.72 -20.16
CA ASN A 232 22.84 -12.18 -18.85
C ASN A 232 21.83 -13.09 -18.14
N LEU A 233 20.69 -13.37 -18.77
CA LEU A 233 19.69 -14.30 -18.24
C LEU A 233 20.07 -15.75 -18.60
N PRO A 234 19.73 -16.73 -17.73
CA PRO A 234 19.96 -18.13 -18.06
C PRO A 234 19.19 -18.54 -19.32
N ALA A 235 19.88 -19.04 -20.32
CA ALA A 235 19.27 -19.43 -21.63
C ALA A 235 18.23 -20.56 -21.51
N ASP A 236 18.33 -21.39 -20.47
CA ASP A 236 17.41 -22.48 -20.14
C ASP A 236 16.37 -22.09 -19.08
N GLY A 237 16.39 -20.83 -18.65
CA GLY A 237 15.48 -20.30 -17.64
C GLY A 237 14.04 -20.25 -18.14
N LYS A 238 13.10 -20.64 -17.28
CA LYS A 238 11.66 -20.64 -17.58
C LYS A 238 10.87 -19.94 -16.48
N PRO A 239 11.00 -18.61 -16.32
CA PRO A 239 10.15 -17.89 -15.40
C PRO A 239 8.70 -17.89 -15.90
N ALA A 240 7.74 -17.99 -15.00
CA ALA A 240 6.34 -17.75 -15.35
C ALA A 240 6.04 -16.25 -15.46
N LEU A 241 6.75 -15.44 -14.65
CA LEU A 241 6.56 -13.99 -14.57
C LEU A 241 7.89 -13.27 -14.42
N MET A 242 8.12 -12.24 -15.23
CA MET A 242 9.24 -11.31 -15.13
C MET A 242 8.69 -9.91 -14.78
N VAL A 243 9.10 -9.31 -13.66
CA VAL A 243 8.67 -7.95 -13.27
C VAL A 243 9.78 -6.97 -13.56
N ILE A 244 9.55 -6.10 -14.52
CA ILE A 244 10.56 -5.21 -15.13
C ILE A 244 10.03 -3.78 -15.19
N SER A 245 10.90 -2.79 -15.02
CA SER A 245 10.56 -1.36 -15.11
C SER A 245 11.36 -0.68 -16.25
N PRO A 246 11.03 -0.94 -17.53
CA PRO A 246 11.86 -0.55 -18.67
C PRO A 246 11.80 0.94 -19.00
N ALA A 247 10.72 1.61 -18.63
CA ALA A 247 10.59 3.06 -18.82
C ALA A 247 11.44 3.86 -17.82
N ARG A 248 11.62 3.30 -16.61
CA ARG A 248 12.43 3.87 -15.55
C ARG A 248 12.68 2.82 -14.46
N GLN A 249 13.85 2.21 -14.48
CA GLN A 249 14.25 1.25 -13.47
C GLN A 249 14.34 1.89 -12.08
N PHE A 250 13.77 1.26 -11.07
CA PHE A 250 13.90 1.73 -9.70
C PHE A 250 14.96 0.92 -8.93
N PRO A 251 15.89 1.59 -8.23
CA PRO A 251 16.00 3.03 -8.02
C PRO A 251 16.95 3.75 -9.00
N THR A 252 17.61 3.02 -9.92
CA THR A 252 18.72 3.51 -10.73
C THR A 252 18.33 4.63 -11.71
N GLY A 253 17.05 4.68 -12.10
CA GLY A 253 16.57 5.61 -13.12
C GLY A 253 16.97 5.21 -14.54
N ALA A 254 17.54 4.01 -14.73
CA ALA A 254 17.91 3.51 -16.05
C ALA A 254 16.69 3.42 -16.96
N VAL A 255 16.88 3.84 -18.23
CA VAL A 255 15.87 3.72 -19.30
C VAL A 255 16.34 2.67 -20.28
N MET A 256 15.56 1.62 -20.45
CA MET A 256 15.94 0.49 -21.32
C MET A 256 15.85 0.88 -22.80
N PRO A 257 16.96 0.77 -23.56
CA PRO A 257 16.95 1.09 -25.00
C PRO A 257 16.19 0.02 -25.79
N MET A 258 15.71 0.40 -26.98
CA MET A 258 14.89 -0.45 -27.85
C MET A 258 15.52 -1.83 -28.12
N LYS A 259 16.82 -1.88 -28.38
CA LYS A 259 17.53 -3.15 -28.61
C LYS A 259 17.36 -4.16 -27.46
N ARG A 260 17.46 -3.68 -26.19
CA ARG A 260 17.28 -4.52 -25.02
C ARG A 260 15.82 -4.92 -24.80
N ARG A 261 14.88 -4.04 -25.14
CA ARG A 261 13.44 -4.34 -25.09
C ARG A 261 13.09 -5.49 -26.00
N LEU A 262 13.56 -5.44 -27.26
CA LEU A 262 13.34 -6.51 -28.23
C LEU A 262 14.00 -7.83 -27.80
N ALA A 263 15.25 -7.79 -27.30
CA ALA A 263 15.92 -8.99 -26.81
C ALA A 263 15.21 -9.59 -25.56
N LEU A 264 14.64 -8.76 -24.70
CA LEU A 264 13.88 -9.23 -23.53
C LEU A 264 12.55 -9.87 -23.95
N ILE A 265 11.86 -9.31 -24.93
CA ILE A 265 10.64 -9.89 -25.50
C ILE A 265 10.96 -11.25 -26.15
N GLU A 266 11.98 -11.31 -26.99
CA GLU A 266 12.42 -12.56 -27.63
C GLU A 266 12.74 -13.65 -26.57
N PHE A 267 13.44 -13.27 -25.50
CA PHE A 267 13.68 -14.19 -24.38
C PHE A 267 12.37 -14.67 -23.75
N ALA A 268 11.42 -13.75 -23.47
CA ALA A 268 10.15 -14.11 -22.86
C ALA A 268 9.30 -15.04 -23.74
N GLU A 269 9.31 -14.82 -25.07
CA GLU A 269 8.64 -15.69 -26.03
C GLU A 269 9.24 -17.10 -26.04
N GLN A 270 10.59 -17.20 -26.07
CA GLN A 270 11.29 -18.49 -26.05
C GLN A 270 11.10 -19.25 -24.74
N ALA A 271 11.02 -18.52 -23.61
CA ALA A 271 10.82 -19.09 -22.28
C ALA A 271 9.35 -19.39 -21.95
N ASP A 272 8.40 -19.01 -22.80
CA ASP A 272 6.94 -18.99 -22.54
C ASP A 272 6.58 -18.21 -21.28
N ALA A 273 7.24 -17.06 -21.06
CA ALA A 273 7.10 -16.20 -19.92
C ALA A 273 6.18 -15.01 -20.20
N TYR A 274 5.54 -14.48 -19.15
CA TYR A 274 4.91 -13.16 -19.19
C TYR A 274 5.83 -12.11 -18.58
N ILE A 275 5.82 -10.91 -19.17
CA ILE A 275 6.49 -9.74 -18.63
C ILE A 275 5.43 -8.83 -17.96
N LEU A 276 5.60 -8.51 -16.69
CA LEU A 276 4.88 -7.42 -16.05
C LEU A 276 5.74 -6.17 -16.15
N GLU A 277 5.29 -5.22 -16.95
CA GLU A 277 5.89 -3.90 -17.13
C GLU A 277 5.34 -2.95 -16.09
N ASP A 278 6.16 -2.57 -15.08
CA ASP A 278 5.78 -1.61 -14.05
C ASP A 278 6.11 -0.19 -14.52
N ASN A 279 5.07 0.56 -14.90
CA ASN A 279 5.13 1.93 -15.42
C ASN A 279 4.88 2.99 -14.34
N PHE A 280 5.31 2.74 -13.09
CA PHE A 280 5.22 3.75 -12.05
C PHE A 280 6.06 5.00 -12.42
N GLU A 281 5.57 6.21 -12.15
CA GLU A 281 6.27 7.49 -12.39
C GLU A 281 6.65 7.77 -13.86
N CYS A 282 6.13 7.03 -14.85
CA CYS A 282 6.45 7.21 -16.26
C CYS A 282 6.04 8.60 -16.83
N GLU A 283 5.17 9.34 -16.12
CA GLU A 283 4.75 10.69 -16.48
C GLU A 283 5.84 11.76 -16.24
N PHE A 284 6.84 11.47 -15.39
CA PHE A 284 7.83 12.44 -14.94
C PHE A 284 9.17 12.30 -15.66
N ASN A 285 9.17 12.43 -16.98
CA ASN A 285 10.38 12.49 -17.80
C ASN A 285 10.80 13.95 -17.98
N TYR A 286 12.05 14.30 -17.68
CA TYR A 286 12.59 15.67 -17.78
C TYR A 286 13.50 15.83 -18.98
N ASP A 287 14.58 15.05 -19.01
CA ASP A 287 15.69 15.19 -19.94
C ASP A 287 15.74 14.05 -20.97
N VAL A 288 14.81 13.08 -20.88
CA VAL A 288 14.72 11.95 -21.81
C VAL A 288 13.33 11.89 -22.44
N PRO A 289 13.22 11.50 -23.71
CA PRO A 289 11.92 11.27 -24.33
C PRO A 289 11.22 10.07 -23.68
N PRO A 290 9.88 10.02 -23.71
CA PRO A 290 9.15 8.82 -23.34
C PRO A 290 9.63 7.63 -24.20
N ALA A 291 9.89 6.51 -23.55
CA ALA A 291 10.23 5.28 -24.26
C ALA A 291 8.94 4.51 -24.60
N ALA A 292 8.92 3.81 -25.75
CA ALA A 292 7.81 2.93 -26.13
C ALA A 292 7.59 1.85 -25.07
N SER A 293 6.34 1.49 -24.78
CA SER A 293 6.01 0.42 -23.84
C SER A 293 6.38 -0.96 -24.44
N LEU A 294 6.75 -1.91 -23.59
CA LEU A 294 6.87 -3.32 -24.00
C LEU A 294 5.52 -3.88 -24.47
N LEU A 295 4.42 -3.40 -23.88
CA LEU A 295 3.07 -3.79 -24.28
C LEU A 295 2.77 -3.48 -25.75
N GLU A 296 3.29 -2.37 -26.30
CA GLU A 296 3.11 -2.05 -27.72
C GLU A 296 3.84 -3.01 -28.65
N LEU A 297 4.96 -3.57 -28.14
CA LEU A 297 5.82 -4.46 -28.93
C LEU A 297 5.37 -5.92 -28.89
N ALA A 298 4.79 -6.36 -27.74
CA ALA A 298 4.34 -7.74 -27.52
C ALA A 298 3.07 -7.78 -26.64
N PRO A 299 1.91 -7.34 -27.16
CA PRO A 299 0.68 -7.24 -26.40
C PRO A 299 0.13 -8.58 -25.87
N GLU A 300 0.57 -9.69 -26.44
CA GLU A 300 0.20 -11.06 -26.04
C GLU A 300 1.09 -11.61 -24.90
N ARG A 301 2.21 -10.97 -24.60
CA ARG A 301 3.18 -11.41 -23.57
C ARG A 301 3.39 -10.41 -22.44
N VAL A 302 2.86 -9.20 -22.57
CA VAL A 302 3.12 -8.12 -21.62
C VAL A 302 1.85 -7.72 -20.88
N ILE A 303 1.97 -7.66 -19.56
CA ILE A 303 1.00 -7.05 -18.65
C ILE A 303 1.57 -5.69 -18.26
N SER A 304 0.95 -4.60 -18.67
CA SER A 304 1.37 -3.25 -18.28
C SER A 304 0.61 -2.77 -17.06
N VAL A 305 1.32 -2.25 -16.06
CA VAL A 305 0.74 -1.79 -14.79
C VAL A 305 1.00 -0.31 -14.59
N GLY A 306 -0.05 0.44 -14.25
CA GLY A 306 0.03 1.84 -13.91
C GLY A 306 -0.68 2.19 -12.60
N THR A 307 -0.32 3.33 -12.01
CA THR A 307 -0.89 3.79 -10.74
C THR A 307 -1.12 5.29 -10.72
N PHE A 308 -2.23 5.72 -10.12
CA PHE A 308 -2.50 7.13 -9.89
C PHE A 308 -1.95 7.65 -8.55
N SER A 309 -1.33 6.78 -7.74
CA SER A 309 -0.76 7.16 -6.44
C SER A 309 0.34 8.21 -6.52
N LYS A 310 1.02 8.34 -7.67
CA LYS A 310 2.13 9.28 -7.89
C LYS A 310 1.69 10.58 -8.56
N VAL A 311 0.60 10.54 -9.30
CA VAL A 311 0.04 11.69 -10.01
C VAL A 311 -1.15 12.35 -9.31
N LEU A 312 -1.77 11.66 -8.35
CA LEU A 312 -2.80 12.20 -7.46
C LEU A 312 -2.32 12.20 -6.01
N TYR A 313 -2.67 11.15 -5.27
CA TYR A 313 -2.23 10.93 -3.88
C TYR A 313 -2.34 9.44 -3.54
N PRO A 314 -1.49 8.89 -2.64
CA PRO A 314 -1.43 7.46 -2.38
C PRO A 314 -2.74 6.84 -1.87
N SER A 315 -3.52 7.58 -1.05
CA SER A 315 -4.77 7.09 -0.47
C SER A 315 -5.97 7.12 -1.43
N VAL A 316 -5.82 7.58 -2.68
CA VAL A 316 -6.86 7.43 -3.72
C VAL A 316 -7.13 5.97 -4.04
N ARG A 317 -6.11 5.12 -3.89
CA ARG A 317 -6.17 3.67 -4.13
C ARG A 317 -6.75 3.33 -5.50
N LEU A 318 -6.23 3.98 -6.54
CA LEU A 318 -6.55 3.70 -7.94
C LEU A 318 -5.29 3.36 -8.73
N GLY A 319 -5.38 2.33 -9.53
CA GLY A 319 -4.42 1.89 -10.52
C GLY A 319 -5.13 1.10 -11.61
N TYR A 320 -4.36 0.63 -12.55
CA TYR A 320 -4.87 -0.20 -13.64
C TYR A 320 -3.81 -1.20 -14.08
N MET A 321 -4.26 -2.27 -14.72
CA MET A 321 -3.42 -3.11 -15.55
C MET A 321 -4.05 -3.25 -16.92
N ILE A 322 -3.22 -3.39 -17.93
CA ILE A 322 -3.59 -3.77 -19.28
C ILE A 322 -2.99 -5.16 -19.49
N ALA A 323 -3.81 -6.13 -19.80
CA ALA A 323 -3.38 -7.52 -19.88
C ALA A 323 -3.82 -8.17 -21.19
N PRO A 324 -3.12 -9.22 -21.63
CA PRO A 324 -3.57 -10.07 -22.72
C PRO A 324 -5.00 -10.57 -22.48
N PRO A 325 -5.86 -10.61 -23.52
CA PRO A 325 -7.26 -10.99 -23.38
C PRO A 325 -7.50 -12.36 -22.72
N GLU A 326 -6.59 -13.30 -22.94
CA GLU A 326 -6.68 -14.65 -22.35
C GLU A 326 -6.48 -14.68 -20.85
N LEU A 327 -5.75 -13.74 -20.27
CA LEU A 327 -5.52 -13.65 -18.82
C LEU A 327 -6.65 -12.95 -18.07
N LEU A 328 -7.43 -12.10 -18.75
CA LEU A 328 -8.43 -11.23 -18.10
C LEU A 328 -9.50 -12.00 -17.32
N PRO A 329 -10.06 -13.12 -17.80
CA PRO A 329 -11.04 -13.86 -17.03
C PRO A 329 -10.48 -14.34 -15.68
N SER A 330 -9.26 -14.87 -15.67
CA SER A 330 -8.60 -15.30 -14.43
C SER A 330 -8.24 -14.13 -13.52
N LEU A 331 -7.70 -13.04 -14.05
CA LEU A 331 -7.37 -11.83 -13.30
C LEU A 331 -8.63 -11.20 -12.67
N CYS A 332 -9.74 -11.16 -13.40
CA CYS A 332 -11.02 -10.66 -12.88
C CYS A 332 -11.55 -11.55 -11.75
N GLU A 333 -11.41 -12.87 -11.88
CA GLU A 333 -11.85 -13.81 -10.84
C GLU A 333 -10.99 -13.67 -9.56
N HIS A 334 -9.65 -13.59 -9.69
CA HIS A 334 -8.77 -13.32 -8.54
C HIS A 334 -9.12 -11.98 -7.87
N LYS A 335 -9.41 -10.94 -8.67
CA LYS A 335 -9.85 -9.66 -8.10
C LYS A 335 -11.18 -9.77 -7.40
N ARG A 336 -12.17 -10.48 -7.98
CA ARG A 336 -13.48 -10.71 -7.34
C ARG A 336 -13.34 -11.39 -5.99
N LEU A 337 -12.44 -12.37 -5.87
CA LEU A 337 -12.15 -13.08 -4.62
C LEU A 337 -11.35 -12.24 -3.62
N SER A 338 -10.51 -11.32 -4.12
CA SER A 338 -9.64 -10.46 -3.28
C SER A 338 -10.41 -9.31 -2.62
N ASP A 339 -11.07 -8.45 -3.42
CA ASP A 339 -11.74 -7.23 -2.93
C ASP A 339 -13.04 -6.88 -3.66
N HIS A 340 -13.57 -7.80 -4.47
CA HIS A 340 -14.75 -7.66 -5.31
C HIS A 340 -14.54 -6.65 -6.43
N HIS A 341 -14.46 -5.36 -6.12
CA HIS A 341 -14.26 -4.27 -7.07
C HIS A 341 -13.62 -3.05 -6.40
N THR A 342 -13.04 -2.19 -7.19
CA THR A 342 -12.51 -0.90 -6.73
C THR A 342 -13.67 0.11 -6.61
N ASN A 343 -13.58 1.06 -5.68
CA ASN A 343 -14.63 2.05 -5.38
C ASN A 343 -15.12 2.78 -6.65
N PRO A 344 -16.43 2.65 -7.04
CA PRO A 344 -16.94 3.17 -8.29
C PRO A 344 -17.02 4.70 -8.33
N VAL A 345 -17.26 5.37 -7.20
CA VAL A 345 -17.35 6.84 -7.15
C VAL A 345 -16.00 7.47 -7.51
N TYR A 346 -14.91 6.94 -6.98
CA TYR A 346 -13.58 7.44 -7.32
C TYR A 346 -13.16 7.10 -8.75
N GLN A 347 -13.65 5.98 -9.30
CA GLN A 347 -13.44 5.65 -10.70
C GLN A 347 -14.13 6.66 -11.61
N LEU A 348 -15.38 7.03 -11.35
CA LEU A 348 -16.14 8.02 -12.12
C LEU A 348 -15.51 9.43 -11.99
N ALA A 349 -15.08 9.82 -10.79
CA ALA A 349 -14.38 11.08 -10.58
C ALA A 349 -13.07 11.14 -11.38
N LEU A 350 -12.32 10.06 -11.42
CA LEU A 350 -11.08 9.97 -12.21
C LEU A 350 -11.38 9.98 -13.72
N ALA A 351 -12.42 9.28 -14.17
CA ALA A 351 -12.85 9.33 -15.57
C ALA A 351 -13.13 10.77 -16.03
N SER A 352 -13.82 11.55 -15.21
CA SER A 352 -14.05 12.98 -15.46
C SER A 352 -12.73 13.77 -15.54
N PHE A 353 -11.80 13.54 -14.61
CA PHE A 353 -10.47 14.21 -14.59
C PHE A 353 -9.62 13.91 -15.83
N LEU A 354 -9.72 12.69 -16.33
CA LEU A 354 -9.06 12.27 -17.57
C LEU A 354 -9.71 12.95 -18.79
N SER A 355 -11.05 12.92 -18.86
CA SER A 355 -11.80 13.38 -20.03
C SER A 355 -11.75 14.89 -20.22
N ASP A 356 -11.73 15.68 -19.14
CA ASP A 356 -11.68 17.14 -19.19
C ASP A 356 -10.25 17.73 -19.24
N GLY A 357 -9.21 16.87 -19.25
CA GLY A 357 -7.82 17.24 -19.28
C GLY A 357 -7.30 17.89 -17.99
N THR A 358 -8.03 17.78 -16.88
CA THR A 358 -7.59 18.31 -15.58
C THR A 358 -6.37 17.55 -15.06
N LEU A 359 -6.35 16.21 -15.24
CA LEU A 359 -5.20 15.40 -14.81
C LEU A 359 -3.92 15.79 -15.57
N GLU A 360 -3.96 15.95 -16.88
CA GLU A 360 -2.78 16.33 -17.67
C GLU A 360 -2.26 17.72 -17.30
N LYS A 361 -3.16 18.68 -17.02
CA LYS A 361 -2.77 20.00 -16.53
C LYS A 361 -2.05 19.90 -15.18
N HIS A 362 -2.55 19.02 -14.30
CA HIS A 362 -1.93 18.77 -13.01
C HIS A 362 -0.56 18.11 -13.17
N ILE A 363 -0.44 17.05 -13.96
CA ILE A 363 0.84 16.35 -14.22
C ILE A 363 1.87 17.34 -14.79
N ARG A 364 1.51 18.20 -15.76
CA ARG A 364 2.42 19.22 -16.29
C ARG A 364 2.91 20.20 -15.21
N ARG A 365 2.04 20.57 -14.26
CA ARG A 365 2.45 21.42 -13.12
C ARG A 365 3.42 20.69 -12.21
N MET A 366 3.10 19.44 -11.83
CA MET A 366 3.98 18.60 -10.99
C MET A 366 5.34 18.39 -11.66
N LYS A 367 5.35 18.08 -12.97
CA LYS A 367 6.59 17.86 -13.74
C LYS A 367 7.52 19.07 -13.67
N ARG A 368 7.01 20.29 -13.80
CA ARG A 368 7.82 21.52 -13.67
C ARG A 368 8.38 21.69 -12.25
N GLU A 369 7.54 21.45 -11.25
CA GLU A 369 7.94 21.58 -9.85
C GLU A 369 8.99 20.54 -9.48
N TYR A 370 8.79 19.29 -9.86
CA TYR A 370 9.73 18.21 -9.56
C TYR A 370 11.07 18.40 -10.27
N HIS A 371 11.06 18.88 -11.51
CA HIS A 371 12.28 19.28 -12.21
C HIS A 371 13.06 20.34 -11.41
N ALA A 372 12.37 21.40 -10.94
CA ALA A 372 12.99 22.44 -10.13
C ALA A 372 13.50 21.96 -8.76
N ARG A 373 12.78 21.02 -8.10
CA ARG A 373 13.22 20.40 -6.83
C ARG A 373 14.43 19.50 -7.04
N ARG A 374 14.44 18.71 -8.11
CA ARG A 374 15.59 17.89 -8.51
C ARG A 374 16.85 18.74 -8.69
N ASP A 375 16.77 19.79 -9.51
CA ASP A 375 17.91 20.64 -9.80
C ASP A 375 18.42 21.35 -8.54
N HIS A 376 17.50 21.78 -7.68
CA HIS A 376 17.83 22.35 -6.38
C HIS A 376 18.57 21.34 -5.48
N LEU A 377 18.08 20.10 -5.36
CA LEU A 377 18.74 19.06 -4.57
C LEU A 377 20.14 18.75 -5.13
N ILE A 378 20.29 18.64 -6.45
CA ILE A 378 21.59 18.42 -7.10
C ILE A 378 22.56 19.54 -6.75
N ALA A 379 22.12 20.80 -6.81
CA ALA A 379 22.94 21.95 -6.46
C ALA A 379 23.35 21.91 -4.97
N CYS A 380 22.43 21.61 -4.06
CA CYS A 380 22.70 21.45 -2.62
C CYS A 380 23.71 20.34 -2.36
N LEU A 381 23.56 19.17 -2.95
CA LEU A 381 24.49 18.05 -2.77
C LEU A 381 25.88 18.38 -3.29
N ARG A 382 25.99 18.98 -4.48
CA ARG A 382 27.27 19.42 -5.03
C ARG A 382 27.92 20.51 -4.18
N GLY A 383 27.14 21.45 -3.64
CA GLY A 383 27.63 22.48 -2.72
C GLY A 383 28.17 21.92 -1.42
N GLN A 384 27.52 20.89 -0.87
CA GLN A 384 27.92 20.27 0.41
C GLN A 384 29.07 19.27 0.26
N PHE A 385 29.14 18.51 -0.83
CA PHE A 385 30.05 17.37 -0.97
C PHE A 385 31.12 17.56 -2.06
N GLY A 386 30.95 18.55 -2.96
CA GLY A 386 31.88 18.76 -4.08
C GLY A 386 31.99 17.53 -4.97
N GLY A 387 33.23 17.12 -5.26
CA GLY A 387 33.55 15.94 -6.06
C GLY A 387 33.40 14.59 -5.35
N SER A 388 33.15 14.57 -4.02
CA SER A 388 32.99 13.32 -3.25
C SER A 388 31.59 12.71 -3.32
N VAL A 389 30.70 13.29 -4.12
CA VAL A 389 29.37 12.74 -4.41
C VAL A 389 29.17 12.54 -5.91
N VAL A 390 28.77 11.34 -6.30
CA VAL A 390 28.35 11.03 -7.66
C VAL A 390 26.81 10.91 -7.67
N ILE A 391 26.16 11.69 -8.56
CA ILE A 391 24.71 11.75 -8.65
C ILE A 391 24.25 11.09 -9.95
N SER A 392 23.29 10.18 -9.87
CA SER A 392 22.72 9.46 -11.00
C SER A 392 21.19 9.33 -10.90
N GLY A 393 20.53 8.84 -11.96
CA GLY A 393 19.10 8.53 -11.97
C GLY A 393 18.15 9.72 -11.99
N GLY A 394 18.67 10.96 -12.11
CA GLY A 394 17.86 12.18 -12.06
C GLY A 394 17.19 12.60 -13.36
N ALA A 395 17.39 11.91 -14.49
CA ALA A 395 16.82 12.29 -15.79
C ALA A 395 15.29 12.16 -15.85
N SER A 396 14.70 11.38 -14.94
CA SER A 396 13.26 11.14 -14.85
C SER A 396 12.86 10.76 -13.41
N GLY A 397 11.54 10.71 -13.15
CA GLY A 397 10.94 10.20 -11.90
C GLY A 397 11.00 11.17 -10.74
N MET A 398 10.94 10.63 -9.52
CA MET A 398 10.74 11.38 -8.28
C MET A 398 11.91 11.21 -7.30
N ASN A 399 12.97 10.50 -7.68
CA ASN A 399 14.18 10.29 -6.90
C ASN A 399 15.44 10.40 -7.75
N LEU A 400 16.56 10.56 -7.09
CA LEU A 400 17.91 10.36 -7.64
C LEU A 400 18.71 9.44 -6.70
N ILE A 401 19.83 8.94 -7.17
CA ILE A 401 20.83 8.23 -6.35
C ILE A 401 22.01 9.17 -6.11
N ALA A 402 22.49 9.17 -4.87
CA ALA A 402 23.74 9.83 -4.49
C ALA A 402 24.71 8.77 -3.92
N ALA A 403 25.82 8.57 -4.60
CA ALA A 403 26.91 7.70 -4.16
C ALA A 403 28.00 8.55 -3.46
N PHE A 404 28.47 8.10 -2.30
CA PHE A 404 29.43 8.83 -1.47
C PHE A 404 30.72 8.04 -1.32
N ASP A 405 31.84 8.62 -1.71
CA ASP A 405 33.15 7.97 -1.64
C ASP A 405 33.55 7.68 -0.19
N GLY A 406 34.06 6.45 0.04
CA GLY A 406 34.58 6.04 1.34
C GLY A 406 33.53 5.81 2.44
N VAL A 407 32.24 5.79 2.09
CA VAL A 407 31.14 5.60 3.05
C VAL A 407 30.41 4.29 2.76
N GLN A 408 30.09 3.55 3.83
CA GLN A 408 29.21 2.39 3.76
C GLN A 408 28.00 2.59 4.65
N PHE A 409 26.80 2.46 4.09
CA PHE A 409 25.55 2.73 4.82
C PHE A 409 25.08 1.51 5.61
N THR A 410 25.85 1.16 6.68
CA THR A 410 25.46 0.15 7.67
C THR A 410 24.23 0.62 8.48
N ASP A 411 23.62 -0.31 9.25
CA ASP A 411 22.53 0.04 10.16
C ASP A 411 22.93 1.11 11.19
N GLU A 412 24.18 1.06 11.62
CA GLU A 412 24.73 2.05 12.55
C GLU A 412 24.82 3.43 11.88
N LYS A 413 25.32 3.47 10.63
CA LYS A 413 25.43 4.72 9.87
C LYS A 413 24.06 5.32 9.56
N ILE A 414 23.05 4.50 9.25
CA ILE A 414 21.67 4.95 9.08
C ILE A 414 21.11 5.53 10.38
N ARG A 415 21.37 4.89 11.53
CA ARG A 415 20.96 5.44 12.84
C ARG A 415 21.66 6.75 13.17
N GLU A 416 22.91 6.92 12.76
CA GLU A 416 23.65 8.18 12.89
C GLU A 416 23.01 9.29 12.04
N LEU A 417 22.66 9.01 10.79
CA LEU A 417 21.92 9.95 9.93
C LEU A 417 20.59 10.38 10.57
N ILE A 418 19.83 9.44 11.13
CA ILE A 418 18.57 9.75 11.82
C ILE A 418 18.83 10.66 13.03
N ARG A 419 19.89 10.45 13.81
CA ARG A 419 20.28 11.34 14.91
C ARG A 419 20.69 12.73 14.43
N CYS A 420 21.25 12.83 13.22
CA CYS A 420 21.50 14.12 12.55
C CYS A 420 20.21 14.74 11.96
N GLY A 421 19.06 14.08 12.09
CA GLY A 421 17.77 14.59 11.65
C GLY A 421 17.46 14.33 10.17
N VAL A 422 18.10 13.38 9.52
CA VAL A 422 17.84 13.00 8.13
C VAL A 422 17.78 11.49 7.97
N TYR A 423 16.88 11.02 7.13
CA TYR A 423 16.79 9.61 6.73
C TYR A 423 16.73 9.50 5.21
N ALA A 424 17.51 8.56 4.68
CA ALA A 424 17.45 8.13 3.29
C ALA A 424 17.69 6.61 3.23
N ALA A 425 16.98 5.92 2.34
CA ALA A 425 17.15 4.48 2.17
C ALA A 425 18.45 4.17 1.41
N PRO A 426 19.29 3.24 1.89
CA PRO A 426 20.45 2.79 1.14
C PRO A 426 20.02 1.93 -0.06
N VAL A 427 20.79 1.99 -1.15
CA VAL A 427 20.63 1.05 -2.27
C VAL A 427 21.23 -0.30 -1.85
N GLU A 428 20.46 -1.36 -2.07
CA GLU A 428 20.91 -2.74 -1.84
C GLU A 428 21.02 -3.46 -3.18
N ARG A 429 22.20 -4.02 -3.45
CA ARG A 429 22.47 -4.87 -4.63
C ARG A 429 22.91 -6.24 -4.14
N GLN A 430 22.31 -7.31 -4.67
CA GLN A 430 22.59 -8.69 -4.25
C GLN A 430 22.53 -8.88 -2.72
N GLY A 431 21.56 -8.23 -2.08
CA GLY A 431 21.37 -8.27 -0.63
C GLY A 431 22.42 -7.54 0.20
N ARG A 432 23.29 -6.74 -0.44
CA ARG A 432 24.31 -5.94 0.25
C ARG A 432 24.07 -4.46 0.06
N ARG A 433 24.17 -3.68 1.13
CA ARG A 433 24.12 -2.23 1.06
C ARG A 433 25.38 -1.69 0.40
N THR A 434 25.17 -0.68 -0.45
CA THR A 434 26.23 0.01 -1.18
C THR A 434 26.60 1.34 -0.48
N ASN A 435 27.45 2.14 -1.13
CA ASN A 435 27.73 3.52 -0.74
C ASN A 435 26.73 4.51 -1.32
N GLU A 436 25.55 4.03 -1.75
CA GLU A 436 24.52 4.79 -2.44
C GLU A 436 23.28 5.01 -1.57
N LEU A 437 22.69 6.21 -1.61
CA LEU A 437 21.41 6.56 -1.01
C LEU A 437 20.38 6.90 -2.08
N ILE A 438 19.14 6.49 -1.85
CA ILE A 438 17.99 6.90 -2.65
C ILE A 438 17.44 8.20 -2.06
N LEU A 439 17.45 9.27 -2.83
CA LEU A 439 16.97 10.58 -2.40
C LEU A 439 15.71 10.96 -3.19
N ARG A 440 14.54 10.75 -2.59
CA ARG A 440 13.24 11.12 -3.14
C ARG A 440 12.96 12.59 -2.84
N TYR A 441 12.86 13.40 -3.89
CA TYR A 441 12.75 14.86 -3.76
C TYR A 441 11.34 15.40 -3.99
N ALA A 442 10.46 14.65 -4.61
CA ALA A 442 9.18 15.15 -5.08
C ALA A 442 8.24 15.62 -3.96
N GLY A 443 8.23 14.94 -2.82
CA GLY A 443 7.38 15.25 -1.68
C GLY A 443 7.98 16.25 -0.68
N LEU A 444 9.19 16.79 -0.94
CA LEU A 444 9.88 17.72 -0.03
C LEU A 444 9.93 19.13 -0.64
N THR A 445 9.83 20.16 0.19
CA THR A 445 10.03 21.56 -0.23
C THR A 445 11.51 21.85 -0.51
N LYS A 446 11.82 22.97 -1.15
CA LYS A 446 13.22 23.36 -1.40
C LYS A 446 13.99 23.62 -0.11
N GLU A 447 13.33 24.17 0.90
CA GLU A 447 13.88 24.40 2.24
C GLU A 447 14.22 23.08 2.92
N GLU A 448 13.34 22.09 2.85
CA GLU A 448 13.58 20.74 3.37
C GLU A 448 14.70 20.02 2.62
N LEU A 449 14.80 20.21 1.30
CA LEU A 449 15.87 19.64 0.49
C LEU A 449 17.24 20.25 0.84
N THR A 450 17.29 21.55 1.07
CA THR A 450 18.52 22.24 1.56
C THR A 450 18.94 21.71 2.92
N LEU A 451 18.02 21.73 3.89
CA LEU A 451 18.26 21.23 5.24
C LEU A 451 18.65 19.75 5.25
N GLY A 452 18.01 18.94 4.40
CA GLY A 452 18.33 17.52 4.24
C GLY A 452 19.75 17.30 3.74
N ALA A 453 20.22 18.08 2.75
CA ALA A 453 21.58 17.99 2.24
C ALA A 453 22.63 18.43 3.29
N GLU A 454 22.34 19.46 4.10
CA GLU A 454 23.19 19.89 5.22
C GLU A 454 23.31 18.80 6.29
N ARG A 455 22.18 18.19 6.66
CA ARG A 455 22.15 17.10 7.66
C ARG A 455 22.83 15.84 7.16
N LEU A 456 22.71 15.50 5.84
CA LEU A 456 23.49 14.44 5.22
C LEU A 456 24.99 14.71 5.35
N ARG A 457 25.43 15.97 5.09
CA ARG A 457 26.84 16.37 5.25
C ARG A 457 27.33 16.18 6.69
N ALA A 458 26.52 16.56 7.67
CA ALA A 458 26.85 16.41 9.08
C ALA A 458 27.03 14.93 9.48
N GLY A 459 26.14 14.05 9.00
CA GLY A 459 26.18 12.63 9.32
C GLY A 459 27.15 11.79 8.48
N ILE A 460 27.55 12.28 7.30
CA ILE A 460 28.48 11.55 6.40
C ILE A 460 29.96 11.96 6.62
N ARG A 461 30.23 13.06 7.31
CA ARG A 461 31.62 13.44 7.60
C ARG A 461 32.40 12.24 8.16
N PRO A 462 33.60 11.91 7.62
CA PRO A 462 34.49 10.99 8.31
C PRO A 462 34.68 11.56 9.70
N GLN A 463 34.60 10.71 10.73
CA GLN A 463 35.06 11.09 12.07
C GLN A 463 36.53 11.50 11.92
N GLY A 464 36.74 12.80 11.66
CA GLY A 464 38.08 13.35 11.64
C GLY A 464 38.66 13.16 13.01
N ASN A 465 39.88 12.59 13.05
CA ASN A 465 40.74 12.59 14.20
C ASN A 465 40.55 13.91 14.97
N LEU A 466 39.95 13.82 16.15
CA LEU A 466 40.19 14.78 17.21
C LEU A 466 41.66 14.58 17.60
N GLY A 467 42.54 15.25 16.87
CA GLY A 467 43.93 15.48 17.27
C GLY A 467 44.01 16.61 18.30
#